data_12e657644d03f53e8a977339a8cc5daf
#
_entry.id   12e657644d03f53e8a977339a8cc5daf
#
_cell.length_a   1.000
_cell.length_b   1.000
_cell.length_c   1.000
_cell.angle_alpha   90.00
_cell.angle_beta   90.00
_cell.angle_gamma   90.00
#
_symmetry.space_group_name_H-M   'P 1'
#
loop_
_entity.id
_entity.type
_entity.pdbx_description
1 polymer ?
#
loop_
_entity_poly.entity_id
_entity_poly.type
_entity_poly.pdbx_seq_one_letter_code
_entity_poly.pdbx_strand_id
1 'polypeptide(L)'
;NNKEDEASATEIKLYLDKALKVFVDKYVPFPNEYVTENLGTHELFINKIISRKETLSRPKIFTPNYDLAFENACEKIGVSYNNGFRGVHMRKFDPDTFHNETYIKQDSIDRGKRIATYLNIYKLHGSISWQYAESINDLYNLKEIQISDTSNKKDFAFESLMIYPIQTKKSYSLDLPYSELFRNFSKCLTESQNTLVIIGYSFLDEHINDIIRTGLYNPNLTL
;
A
#
# COMPACT_ATOMS: atom_id res chain seq x y z
N ASN A 1 -35.85 -15.22 -12.20
CA ASN A 1 -35.22 -14.62 -11.06
C ASN A 1 -33.70 -14.54 -11.22
N ASN A 2 -32.93 -15.64 -11.45
CA ASN A 2 -31.46 -15.55 -11.57
C ASN A 2 -30.96 -14.61 -12.68
N LYS A 3 -31.63 -14.53 -13.84
CA LYS A 3 -31.16 -13.64 -14.94
C LYS A 3 -31.45 -12.17 -14.69
N GLU A 4 -32.50 -11.84 -13.97
CA GLU A 4 -32.80 -10.44 -13.58
C GLU A 4 -31.85 -9.98 -12.50
N ASP A 5 -31.49 -10.88 -11.57
CA ASP A 5 -30.51 -10.59 -10.51
C ASP A 5 -29.08 -10.40 -11.09
N GLU A 6 -28.68 -11.21 -12.09
CA GLU A 6 -27.39 -11.06 -12.79
C GLU A 6 -27.34 -9.78 -13.64
N ALA A 7 -28.42 -9.40 -14.32
CA ALA A 7 -28.50 -8.15 -15.07
C ALA A 7 -28.40 -6.94 -14.15
N SER A 8 -29.10 -6.96 -13.02
CA SER A 8 -29.05 -5.90 -12.00
C SER A 8 -27.64 -5.77 -11.38
N ALA A 9 -26.98 -6.89 -11.07
CA ALA A 9 -25.60 -6.88 -10.56
C ALA A 9 -24.60 -6.30 -11.55
N THR A 10 -24.76 -6.61 -12.85
CA THR A 10 -23.92 -6.08 -13.92
C THR A 10 -24.09 -4.57 -14.08
N GLU A 11 -25.33 -4.08 -13.99
CA GLU A 11 -25.63 -2.66 -14.07
C GLU A 11 -25.06 -1.89 -12.88
N ILE A 12 -25.21 -2.41 -11.66
CA ILE A 12 -24.62 -1.84 -10.44
C ILE A 12 -23.10 -1.76 -10.57
N LYS A 13 -22.45 -2.84 -11.04
CA LYS A 13 -21.00 -2.85 -11.26
C LYS A 13 -20.59 -1.74 -12.24
N LEU A 14 -21.30 -1.57 -13.35
CA LEU A 14 -21.01 -0.52 -14.33
C LEU A 14 -21.12 0.89 -13.74
N TYR A 15 -22.11 1.15 -12.86
CA TYR A 15 -22.23 2.42 -12.18
C TYR A 15 -21.10 2.66 -11.19
N LEU A 16 -20.70 1.62 -10.44
CA LEU A 16 -19.57 1.70 -9.50
C LEU A 16 -18.25 1.98 -10.24
N ASP A 17 -17.99 1.31 -11.35
CA ASP A 17 -16.79 1.52 -12.17
C ASP A 17 -16.74 2.95 -12.74
N LYS A 18 -17.88 3.48 -13.19
CA LYS A 18 -17.98 4.89 -13.64
C LYS A 18 -17.71 5.87 -12.49
N ALA A 19 -18.29 5.62 -11.33
CA ALA A 19 -18.08 6.46 -10.16
C ALA A 19 -16.62 6.42 -9.71
N LEU A 20 -16.00 5.25 -9.71
CA LEU A 20 -14.59 5.09 -9.39
C LEU A 20 -13.70 5.85 -10.38
N LYS A 21 -13.99 5.73 -11.67
CA LYS A 21 -13.23 6.47 -12.69
C LYS A 21 -13.28 7.97 -12.46
N VAL A 22 -14.46 8.53 -12.19
CA VAL A 22 -14.61 9.96 -11.88
C VAL A 22 -13.85 10.32 -10.60
N PHE A 23 -13.89 9.47 -9.59
CA PHE A 23 -13.15 9.70 -8.33
C PHE A 23 -11.64 9.71 -8.58
N VAL A 24 -11.10 8.72 -9.29
CA VAL A 24 -9.67 8.65 -9.60
C VAL A 24 -9.24 9.84 -10.45
N ASP A 25 -10.00 10.17 -11.51
CA ASP A 25 -9.70 11.31 -12.37
C ASP A 25 -9.58 12.62 -11.60
N LYS A 26 -10.44 12.80 -10.60
CA LYS A 26 -10.54 14.08 -9.89
C LYS A 26 -9.65 14.18 -8.65
N TYR A 27 -9.43 13.08 -7.95
CA TYR A 27 -8.86 13.11 -6.60
C TYR A 27 -7.57 12.30 -6.42
N VAL A 28 -7.22 11.41 -7.36
CA VAL A 28 -6.02 10.60 -7.25
C VAL A 28 -5.00 11.08 -8.29
N PRO A 29 -3.91 11.73 -7.87
CA PRO A 29 -2.91 12.21 -8.82
C PRO A 29 -2.11 11.04 -9.42
N PHE A 30 -1.81 11.13 -10.71
CA PHE A 30 -0.84 10.28 -11.38
C PHE A 30 0.57 10.85 -11.25
N PRO A 31 1.64 10.05 -11.52
CA PRO A 31 3.02 10.53 -11.40
C PRO A 31 3.32 11.84 -12.11
N ASN A 32 2.78 12.04 -13.31
CA ASN A 32 2.93 13.28 -14.09
C ASN A 32 2.19 14.49 -13.52
N GLU A 33 1.31 14.30 -12.57
CA GLU A 33 0.54 15.36 -11.90
C GLU A 33 1.18 15.81 -10.58
N TYR A 34 2.23 15.10 -10.12
CA TYR A 34 2.96 15.52 -8.94
C TYR A 34 3.79 16.76 -9.24
N VAL A 35 3.38 17.87 -8.66
CA VAL A 35 4.20 19.07 -8.66
C VAL A 35 5.40 18.84 -7.72
N THR A 36 6.58 19.31 -8.12
CA THR A 36 7.83 19.12 -7.35
C THR A 36 7.69 19.51 -5.88
N GLU A 37 6.92 20.55 -5.59
CA GLU A 37 6.65 21.04 -4.24
C GLU A 37 5.81 20.04 -3.41
N ASN A 38 4.86 19.35 -4.03
CA ASN A 38 3.99 18.40 -3.33
C ASN A 38 4.74 17.12 -2.93
N LEU A 39 5.64 16.62 -3.76
CA LEU A 39 6.50 15.50 -3.42
C LEU A 39 7.57 15.85 -2.38
N GLY A 40 8.02 17.09 -2.33
CA GLY A 40 9.05 17.55 -1.40
C GLY A 40 8.72 17.24 0.06
N THR A 41 7.46 17.31 0.47
CA THR A 41 7.04 16.92 1.82
C THR A 41 7.22 15.43 2.07
N HIS A 42 6.86 14.57 1.10
CA HIS A 42 7.06 13.12 1.18
C HIS A 42 8.55 12.76 1.20
N GLU A 43 9.36 13.41 0.37
CA GLU A 43 10.82 13.23 0.33
C GLU A 43 11.46 13.57 1.68
N LEU A 44 11.09 14.72 2.27
CA LEU A 44 11.57 15.13 3.59
C LEU A 44 11.16 14.15 4.69
N PHE A 45 9.91 13.69 4.66
CA PHE A 45 9.40 12.70 5.60
C PHE A 45 10.17 11.39 5.49
N ILE A 46 10.33 10.84 4.27
CA ILE A 46 11.08 9.61 4.02
C ILE A 46 12.51 9.75 4.53
N ASN A 47 13.21 10.84 4.17
CA ASN A 47 14.57 11.09 4.65
C ASN A 47 14.66 11.10 6.17
N LYS A 48 13.67 11.64 6.86
CA LYS A 48 13.63 11.66 8.34
C LYS A 48 13.44 10.25 8.92
N ILE A 49 12.53 9.46 8.39
CA ILE A 49 12.23 8.13 8.96
C ILE A 49 13.31 7.10 8.66
N ILE A 50 14.07 7.23 7.56
CA ILE A 50 15.20 6.35 7.26
C ILE A 50 16.49 6.77 7.95
N SER A 51 16.63 8.04 8.38
CA SER A 51 17.79 8.57 9.13
C SER A 51 17.81 8.08 10.57
N ARG A 52 17.78 6.76 10.78
CA ARG A 52 17.72 6.09 12.06
C ARG A 52 18.83 5.05 12.18
N LYS A 53 19.13 4.60 13.40
CA LYS A 53 20.17 3.58 13.62
C LYS A 53 19.85 2.31 12.84
N GLU A 54 20.86 1.74 12.20
CA GLU A 54 20.75 0.50 11.41
C GLU A 54 20.29 -0.72 12.24
N THR A 55 20.45 -0.67 13.56
CA THR A 55 20.00 -1.72 14.47
C THR A 55 18.49 -1.75 14.70
N LEU A 56 17.79 -0.67 14.34
CA LEU A 56 16.33 -0.61 14.49
C LEU A 56 15.64 -1.32 13.31
N SER A 57 14.44 -1.84 13.57
CA SER A 57 13.61 -2.45 12.53
C SER A 57 13.31 -1.44 11.41
N ARG A 58 13.04 -1.92 10.20
CA ARG A 58 12.69 -1.06 9.05
C ARG A 58 11.48 -0.19 9.34
N PRO A 59 11.48 1.07 8.89
CA PRO A 59 10.26 1.88 8.90
C PRO A 59 9.16 1.20 8.10
N LYS A 60 7.94 1.29 8.59
CA LYS A 60 6.74 0.78 7.93
C LYS A 60 5.77 1.94 7.76
N ILE A 61 5.32 2.18 6.53
CA ILE A 61 4.31 3.17 6.19
C ILE A 61 3.02 2.42 5.89
N PHE A 62 1.97 2.69 6.65
CA PHE A 62 0.62 2.19 6.39
C PHE A 62 -0.22 3.36 5.88
N THR A 63 -0.69 3.27 4.64
CA THR A 63 -1.46 4.35 4.03
C THR A 63 -2.78 3.83 3.46
N PRO A 64 -3.90 4.53 3.71
CA PRO A 64 -5.16 4.26 3.04
C PRO A 64 -5.26 4.93 1.65
N ASN A 65 -4.24 5.72 1.27
CA ASN A 65 -4.24 6.44 -0.01
C ASN A 65 -3.94 5.51 -1.19
N TYR A 66 -4.61 5.73 -2.30
CA TYR A 66 -4.46 4.95 -3.54
C TYR A 66 -3.32 5.43 -4.43
N ASP A 67 -2.87 6.69 -4.25
CA ASP A 67 -1.83 7.32 -5.05
C ASP A 67 -0.46 6.67 -4.87
N LEU A 68 0.51 7.06 -5.70
CA LEU A 68 1.89 6.55 -5.69
C LEU A 68 2.88 7.59 -5.13
N ALA A 69 2.43 8.51 -4.27
CA ALA A 69 3.27 9.60 -3.78
C ALA A 69 4.48 9.11 -2.98
N PHE A 70 4.31 8.11 -2.12
CA PHE A 70 5.42 7.53 -1.35
C PHE A 70 6.40 6.78 -2.24
N GLU A 71 5.89 5.98 -3.18
CA GLU A 71 6.71 5.23 -4.14
C GLU A 71 7.54 6.17 -4.99
N ASN A 72 6.90 7.18 -5.61
CA ASN A 72 7.59 8.18 -6.43
C ASN A 72 8.61 8.99 -5.63
N ALA A 73 8.28 9.38 -4.39
CA ALA A 73 9.22 10.08 -3.54
C ALA A 73 10.45 9.21 -3.20
N CYS A 74 10.23 7.92 -2.89
CA CYS A 74 11.33 6.98 -2.67
C CYS A 74 12.24 6.86 -3.90
N GLU A 75 11.66 6.66 -5.08
CA GLU A 75 12.41 6.54 -6.34
C GLU A 75 13.21 7.79 -6.65
N LYS A 76 12.62 8.96 -6.46
CA LYS A 76 13.27 10.25 -6.72
C LYS A 76 14.49 10.50 -5.83
N ILE A 77 14.46 10.09 -4.57
CA ILE A 77 15.57 10.26 -3.63
C ILE A 77 16.47 9.01 -3.52
N GLY A 78 16.24 7.97 -4.33
CA GLY A 78 17.06 6.75 -4.38
C GLY A 78 16.91 5.85 -3.15
N VAL A 79 15.75 5.88 -2.49
CA VAL A 79 15.44 5.01 -1.36
C VAL A 79 14.73 3.76 -1.84
N SER A 80 15.26 2.59 -1.51
CA SER A 80 14.60 1.33 -1.83
C SER A 80 13.39 1.09 -0.95
N TYR A 81 12.33 0.53 -1.51
CA TYR A 81 11.13 0.17 -0.76
C TYR A 81 10.57 -1.20 -1.17
N ASN A 82 9.74 -1.76 -0.30
CA ASN A 82 8.95 -2.94 -0.58
C ASN A 82 7.47 -2.60 -0.37
N ASN A 83 6.68 -2.88 -1.39
CA ASN A 83 5.23 -2.66 -1.39
C ASN A 83 4.42 -3.97 -1.45
N GLY A 84 5.06 -5.10 -1.16
CA GLY A 84 4.42 -6.41 -1.17
C GLY A 84 4.44 -7.12 -2.51
N PHE A 85 5.15 -6.61 -3.51
CA PHE A 85 5.23 -7.23 -4.83
C PHE A 85 6.63 -7.74 -5.12
N ARG A 86 6.71 -8.95 -5.70
CA ARG A 86 7.97 -9.51 -6.21
C ARG A 86 7.90 -9.74 -7.72
N GLY A 87 9.08 -9.82 -8.33
CA GLY A 87 9.27 -9.91 -9.78
C GLY A 87 9.72 -8.57 -10.35
N VAL A 88 10.23 -8.60 -11.57
CA VAL A 88 10.71 -7.41 -12.27
C VAL A 88 9.76 -7.04 -13.41
N HIS A 89 9.47 -8.00 -14.30
CA HIS A 89 8.60 -7.76 -15.46
C HIS A 89 7.12 -8.07 -15.19
N MET A 90 6.88 -9.09 -14.40
CA MET A 90 5.55 -9.44 -13.90
C MET A 90 5.60 -9.38 -12.38
N ARG A 91 5.16 -8.27 -11.84
CA ARG A 91 5.13 -8.07 -10.39
C ARG A 91 3.84 -8.65 -9.83
N LYS A 92 3.99 -9.67 -8.99
CA LYS A 92 2.86 -10.33 -8.31
C LYS A 92 2.90 -10.04 -6.82
N PHE A 93 1.73 -9.89 -6.23
CA PHE A 93 1.62 -9.69 -4.79
C PHE A 93 2.06 -10.95 -4.04
N ASP A 94 2.92 -10.74 -3.07
CA ASP A 94 3.45 -11.77 -2.20
C ASP A 94 3.76 -11.12 -0.83
N PRO A 95 2.85 -11.24 0.14
CA PRO A 95 3.00 -10.60 1.44
C PRO A 95 4.22 -11.10 2.23
N ASP A 96 4.76 -12.28 1.90
CA ASP A 96 5.97 -12.78 2.55
C ASP A 96 7.19 -11.89 2.26
N THR A 97 7.15 -11.10 1.18
CA THR A 97 8.20 -10.13 0.88
C THR A 97 8.39 -9.11 1.99
N PHE A 98 7.35 -8.77 2.75
CA PHE A 98 7.44 -7.84 3.88
C PHE A 98 8.30 -8.35 5.04
N HIS A 99 8.57 -9.66 5.07
CA HIS A 99 9.45 -10.30 6.04
C HIS A 99 10.88 -10.48 5.54
N ASN A 100 11.15 -10.16 4.27
CA ASN A 100 12.48 -10.28 3.68
C ASN A 100 13.39 -9.13 4.14
N GLU A 101 14.64 -9.48 4.47
CA GLU A 101 15.70 -8.53 4.76
C GLU A 101 16.73 -8.53 3.63
N THR A 102 17.17 -7.36 3.22
CA THR A 102 18.18 -7.22 2.16
C THR A 102 19.52 -6.81 2.76
N TYR A 103 20.57 -7.56 2.41
CA TYR A 103 21.92 -7.37 2.91
C TYR A 103 22.89 -7.11 1.76
N ILE A 104 23.88 -6.25 1.99
CA ILE A 104 25.05 -6.10 1.11
C ILE A 104 26.14 -7.02 1.66
N LYS A 105 26.70 -7.90 0.83
CA LYS A 105 27.83 -8.73 1.19
C LYS A 105 29.07 -7.83 1.37
N GLN A 106 29.75 -7.94 2.52
CA GLN A 106 31.06 -7.34 2.71
C GLN A 106 32.13 -8.41 2.48
N ASP A 107 33.11 -8.11 1.62
CA ASP A 107 34.11 -9.07 1.13
C ASP A 107 35.02 -9.68 2.23
N SER A 108 35.05 -9.09 3.43
CA SER A 108 35.98 -9.50 4.51
C SER A 108 35.32 -10.20 5.69
N ILE A 109 34.02 -10.24 5.78
CA ILE A 109 33.31 -10.84 6.92
C ILE A 109 32.03 -11.52 6.37
N ASP A 110 31.82 -12.76 6.74
CA ASP A 110 30.65 -13.58 6.34
C ASP A 110 29.29 -13.03 6.86
N ARG A 111 29.29 -11.79 7.36
CA ARG A 111 28.13 -11.07 7.85
C ARG A 111 27.75 -9.97 6.86
N GLY A 112 26.69 -10.16 6.10
CA GLY A 112 26.13 -9.10 5.27
C GLY A 112 25.74 -7.88 6.10
N LYS A 113 26.01 -6.66 5.60
CA LYS A 113 25.50 -5.42 6.16
C LYS A 113 24.09 -5.20 5.64
N ARG A 114 23.13 -5.04 6.55
CA ARG A 114 21.73 -4.71 6.16
C ARG A 114 21.68 -3.36 5.44
N ILE A 115 20.91 -3.27 4.36
CA ILE A 115 20.67 -2.00 3.69
C ILE A 115 19.79 -1.13 4.58
N ALA A 116 20.34 -0.03 5.08
CA ALA A 116 19.65 0.88 6.00
C ALA A 116 18.58 1.73 5.30
N THR A 117 18.85 2.14 4.04
CA THR A 117 17.94 2.97 3.23
C THR A 117 16.86 2.13 2.55
N TYR A 118 15.98 1.53 3.38
CA TYR A 118 14.92 0.64 2.90
C TYR A 118 13.72 0.72 3.84
N LEU A 119 12.53 0.81 3.28
CA LEU A 119 11.28 0.85 4.05
C LEU A 119 10.19 -0.04 3.43
N ASN A 120 9.15 -0.32 4.21
CA ASN A 120 7.98 -1.05 3.72
C ASN A 120 6.78 -0.10 3.58
N ILE A 121 6.06 -0.20 2.46
CA ILE A 121 4.84 0.56 2.18
C ILE A 121 3.66 -0.41 2.09
N TYR A 122 2.66 -0.21 2.93
CA TYR A 122 1.44 -1.02 2.97
C TYR A 122 0.26 -0.16 2.52
N LYS A 123 -0.32 -0.49 1.38
CA LYS A 123 -1.50 0.18 0.81
C LYS A 123 -2.77 -0.48 1.34
N LEU A 124 -3.28 0.00 2.48
CA LEU A 124 -4.38 -0.65 3.19
C LEU A 124 -5.69 -0.72 2.40
N HIS A 125 -5.91 0.19 1.48
CA HIS A 125 -7.11 0.23 0.64
C HIS A 125 -6.85 -0.08 -0.83
N GLY A 126 -5.65 -0.56 -1.17
CA GLY A 126 -5.24 -0.80 -2.55
C GLY A 126 -4.49 0.38 -3.17
N SER A 127 -4.22 0.28 -4.46
CA SER A 127 -3.45 1.25 -5.22
C SER A 127 -3.97 1.37 -6.64
N ILE A 128 -3.78 2.52 -7.26
CA ILE A 128 -4.05 2.74 -8.69
C ILE A 128 -3.20 1.84 -9.59
N SER A 129 -2.06 1.33 -9.09
CA SER A 129 -1.19 0.41 -9.82
C SER A 129 -1.59 -1.06 -9.72
N TRP A 130 -2.64 -1.40 -8.97
CA TRP A 130 -3.04 -2.78 -8.75
C TRP A 130 -4.10 -3.23 -9.74
N GLN A 131 -3.95 -4.45 -10.28
CA GLN A 131 -4.90 -5.09 -11.16
C GLN A 131 -5.07 -6.57 -10.83
N TYR A 132 -6.24 -7.11 -11.08
CA TYR A 132 -6.46 -8.56 -11.02
C TYR A 132 -5.58 -9.27 -12.04
N ALA A 133 -4.98 -10.38 -11.61
CA ALA A 133 -4.26 -11.29 -12.48
C ALA A 133 -5.14 -12.52 -12.70
N GLU A 134 -5.53 -12.79 -13.94
CA GLU A 134 -6.21 -14.03 -14.28
C GLU A 134 -5.23 -15.21 -14.18
N SER A 135 -5.04 -15.73 -12.98
CA SER A 135 -4.17 -16.89 -12.73
C SER A 135 -4.85 -17.85 -11.76
N ILE A 136 -5.20 -19.03 -12.22
CA ILE A 136 -5.87 -20.07 -11.44
C ILE A 136 -5.03 -20.59 -10.24
N ASN A 137 -3.72 -20.32 -10.25
CA ASN A 137 -2.77 -20.83 -9.25
C ASN A 137 -2.20 -19.75 -8.32
N ASP A 138 -2.75 -18.53 -8.33
CA ASP A 138 -2.28 -17.43 -7.49
C ASP A 138 -3.35 -17.10 -6.45
N LEU A 139 -3.03 -17.33 -5.17
CA LEU A 139 -3.97 -17.11 -4.05
C LEU A 139 -4.50 -15.67 -4.00
N TYR A 140 -3.65 -14.72 -4.36
CA TYR A 140 -3.99 -13.29 -4.28
C TYR A 140 -4.54 -12.73 -5.58
N ASN A 141 -4.28 -13.38 -6.71
CA ASN A 141 -4.71 -12.95 -8.06
C ASN A 141 -4.44 -11.46 -8.32
N LEU A 142 -3.33 -10.95 -7.80
CA LEU A 142 -2.99 -9.54 -7.82
C LEU A 142 -1.65 -9.30 -8.48
N LYS A 143 -1.64 -8.44 -9.49
CA LYS A 143 -0.44 -7.94 -10.15
C LYS A 143 -0.32 -6.42 -10.00
N GLU A 144 0.90 -5.93 -10.02
CA GLU A 144 1.20 -4.51 -10.10
C GLU A 144 1.53 -4.13 -11.54
N ILE A 145 0.89 -3.08 -12.03
CA ILE A 145 1.18 -2.46 -13.32
C ILE A 145 2.06 -1.24 -13.13
N GLN A 146 2.93 -0.99 -14.10
CA GLN A 146 3.75 0.21 -14.11
C GLN A 146 2.94 1.42 -14.56
N ILE A 147 2.91 2.45 -13.75
CA ILE A 147 2.37 3.76 -14.09
C ILE A 147 3.54 4.73 -14.15
N SER A 148 3.80 5.30 -15.33
CA SER A 148 4.89 6.24 -15.57
C SER A 148 4.37 7.66 -15.77
N ASP A 149 5.29 8.63 -15.83
CA ASP A 149 4.98 10.03 -16.13
C ASP A 149 4.30 10.24 -17.48
N THR A 150 4.44 9.27 -18.40
CA THR A 150 3.77 9.30 -19.71
C THR A 150 2.40 8.63 -19.71
N SER A 151 2.00 8.01 -18.61
CA SER A 151 0.72 7.32 -18.49
C SER A 151 -0.43 8.34 -18.43
N ASN A 152 -1.49 8.09 -19.21
CA ASN A 152 -2.67 8.95 -19.23
C ASN A 152 -3.81 8.25 -18.48
N LYS A 153 -4.42 8.93 -17.52
CA LYS A 153 -5.56 8.41 -16.75
C LYS A 153 -6.69 7.85 -17.61
N LYS A 154 -6.91 8.44 -18.79
CA LYS A 154 -7.98 8.02 -19.71
C LYS A 154 -7.78 6.63 -20.30
N ASP A 155 -6.52 6.20 -20.40
CA ASP A 155 -6.14 4.92 -21.00
C ASP A 155 -6.18 3.77 -19.99
N PHE A 156 -6.36 4.09 -18.70
CA PHE A 156 -6.46 3.09 -17.65
C PHE A 156 -7.88 2.52 -17.55
N ALA A 157 -8.00 1.24 -17.78
CA ALA A 157 -9.16 0.47 -17.36
C ALA A 157 -9.04 0.27 -15.84
N PHE A 158 -9.77 1.07 -15.07
CA PHE A 158 -9.82 0.95 -13.62
C PHE A 158 -10.65 -0.26 -13.20
N GLU A 159 -10.25 -1.46 -13.61
CA GLU A 159 -10.61 -2.72 -12.94
C GLU A 159 -9.79 -2.85 -11.64
N SER A 160 -9.55 -1.73 -11.01
CA SER A 160 -8.59 -1.61 -9.93
C SER A 160 -9.15 -2.18 -8.64
N LEU A 161 -8.30 -2.94 -7.98
CA LEU A 161 -8.46 -3.39 -6.61
C LEU A 161 -8.30 -2.20 -5.66
N MET A 162 -9.37 -1.42 -5.52
CA MET A 162 -9.46 -0.35 -4.52
C MET A 162 -10.66 -0.60 -3.63
N ILE A 163 -10.47 -0.51 -2.31
CA ILE A 163 -11.59 -0.52 -1.38
C ILE A 163 -12.33 0.81 -1.53
N TYR A 164 -13.57 0.75 -2.04
CA TYR A 164 -14.39 1.94 -2.18
C TYR A 164 -14.54 2.69 -0.85
N PRO A 165 -14.58 4.04 -0.86
CA PRO A 165 -14.78 4.84 0.34
C PRO A 165 -16.26 4.83 0.79
N ILE A 166 -16.83 3.64 1.01
CA ILE A 166 -18.20 3.43 1.47
C ILE A 166 -18.22 2.85 2.88
N GLN A 167 -19.34 3.04 3.59
CA GLN A 167 -19.48 2.66 5.00
C GLN A 167 -19.39 1.14 5.28
N THR A 168 -19.52 0.29 4.27
CA THR A 168 -19.46 -1.19 4.40
C THR A 168 -18.05 -1.77 4.27
N LYS A 169 -17.00 -0.98 4.50
CA LYS A 169 -15.59 -1.37 4.32
C LYS A 169 -15.16 -2.62 5.09
N LYS A 170 -15.82 -2.96 6.21
CA LYS A 170 -15.45 -4.15 7.01
C LYS A 170 -15.49 -5.46 6.23
N SER A 171 -16.42 -5.63 5.30
CA SER A 171 -16.51 -6.86 4.50
C SER A 171 -15.35 -7.00 3.51
N TYR A 172 -14.97 -5.91 2.85
CA TYR A 172 -13.88 -5.92 1.86
C TYR A 172 -12.49 -6.06 2.48
N SER A 173 -12.30 -5.57 3.71
CA SER A 173 -11.02 -5.69 4.44
C SER A 173 -10.73 -7.12 4.91
N LEU A 174 -11.73 -8.01 4.88
CA LEU A 174 -11.58 -9.43 5.20
C LEU A 174 -11.16 -10.26 3.98
N ASP A 175 -11.28 -9.71 2.78
CA ASP A 175 -10.89 -10.40 1.55
C ASP A 175 -9.40 -10.23 1.25
N LEU A 176 -8.82 -11.21 0.57
CA LEU A 176 -7.45 -11.11 0.07
C LEU A 176 -7.38 -10.10 -1.09
N PRO A 177 -6.33 -9.29 -1.16
CA PRO A 177 -5.11 -9.28 -0.35
C PRO A 177 -5.19 -8.40 0.93
N TYR A 178 -6.28 -7.68 1.15
CA TYR A 178 -6.39 -6.65 2.18
C TYR A 178 -6.27 -7.20 3.59
N SER A 179 -6.88 -8.37 3.85
CA SER A 179 -6.79 -9.03 5.17
C SER A 179 -5.34 -9.26 5.61
N GLU A 180 -4.43 -9.54 4.66
CA GLU A 180 -3.01 -9.67 4.96
C GLU A 180 -2.35 -8.33 5.34
N LEU A 181 -2.73 -7.25 4.67
CA LEU A 181 -2.21 -5.91 4.96
C LEU A 181 -2.69 -5.42 6.33
N PHE A 182 -3.97 -5.60 6.64
CA PHE A 182 -4.53 -5.28 7.95
C PHE A 182 -3.98 -6.16 9.07
N ARG A 183 -3.75 -7.45 8.80
CA ARG A 183 -3.09 -8.36 9.73
C ARG A 183 -1.65 -7.89 10.05
N ASN A 184 -0.89 -7.47 9.04
CA ASN A 184 0.44 -6.92 9.25
C ASN A 184 0.39 -5.61 10.06
N PHE A 185 -0.60 -4.73 9.80
CA PHE A 185 -0.79 -3.53 10.59
C PHE A 185 -1.07 -3.85 12.06
N SER A 186 -2.05 -4.72 12.34
CA SER A 186 -2.37 -5.16 13.69
C SER A 186 -1.16 -5.79 14.39
N LYS A 187 -0.43 -6.67 13.71
CA LYS A 187 0.79 -7.30 14.23
C LYS A 187 1.82 -6.27 14.66
N CYS A 188 2.06 -5.24 13.83
CA CYS A 188 3.02 -4.19 14.17
C CYS A 188 2.65 -3.41 15.43
N LEU A 189 1.36 -3.22 15.73
CA LEU A 189 0.91 -2.53 16.93
C LEU A 189 1.00 -3.40 18.19
N THR A 190 1.03 -4.72 18.03
CA THR A 190 1.15 -5.67 19.15
C THR A 190 2.58 -6.10 19.45
N GLU A 191 3.51 -5.87 18.53
CA GLU A 191 4.95 -6.14 18.75
C GLU A 191 5.52 -5.19 19.82
N SER A 192 6.57 -5.63 20.49
CA SER A 192 7.23 -4.83 21.53
C SER A 192 8.05 -3.68 20.95
N GLN A 193 8.08 -2.54 21.68
CA GLN A 193 8.93 -1.38 21.37
C GLN A 193 8.68 -0.71 20.02
N ASN A 194 7.43 -0.62 19.60
CA ASN A 194 7.03 0.12 18.41
C ASN A 194 6.52 1.53 18.77
N THR A 195 6.73 2.47 17.85
CA THR A 195 6.14 3.80 17.89
C THR A 195 5.22 3.94 16.69
N LEU A 196 3.96 4.24 16.94
CA LEU A 196 2.99 4.61 15.92
C LEU A 196 2.97 6.14 15.79
N VAL A 197 3.16 6.64 14.57
CA VAL A 197 2.99 8.07 14.28
C VAL A 197 1.84 8.20 13.28
N ILE A 198 0.83 8.98 13.62
CA ILE A 198 -0.36 9.20 12.77
C ILE A 198 -0.28 10.60 12.18
N ILE A 199 -0.32 10.68 10.84
CA ILE A 199 -0.21 11.94 10.10
C ILE A 199 -1.33 12.04 9.08
N GLY A 200 -2.11 13.13 9.10
CA GLY A 200 -3.13 13.45 8.11
C GLY A 200 -4.30 12.47 8.05
N TYR A 201 -4.49 11.63 9.08
CA TYR A 201 -5.56 10.66 9.12
C TYR A 201 -6.79 11.23 9.84
N SER A 202 -7.95 11.13 9.21
CA SER A 202 -9.20 11.75 9.69
C SER A 202 -9.98 10.94 10.70
N PHE A 203 -9.56 9.71 11.01
CA PHE A 203 -10.26 8.75 11.88
C PHE A 203 -11.70 8.38 11.43
N LEU A 204 -11.98 8.48 10.13
CA LEU A 204 -13.28 8.12 9.56
C LEU A 204 -13.39 6.62 9.22
N ASP A 205 -12.29 5.87 9.18
CA ASP A 205 -12.28 4.45 8.90
C ASP A 205 -12.34 3.65 10.19
N GLU A 206 -13.51 3.09 10.49
CA GLU A 206 -13.72 2.33 11.73
C GLU A 206 -12.83 1.12 11.85
N HIS A 207 -12.51 0.44 10.72
CA HIS A 207 -11.68 -0.76 10.75
C HIS A 207 -10.23 -0.43 11.16
N ILE A 208 -9.67 0.63 10.59
CA ILE A 208 -8.35 1.13 11.00
C ILE A 208 -8.38 1.60 12.46
N ASN A 209 -9.45 2.31 12.86
CA ASN A 209 -9.62 2.77 14.24
C ASN A 209 -9.67 1.61 15.24
N ASP A 210 -10.39 0.54 14.91
CA ASP A 210 -10.51 -0.64 15.78
C ASP A 210 -9.15 -1.33 15.98
N ILE A 211 -8.33 -1.41 14.93
CA ILE A 211 -6.97 -1.94 15.00
C ILE A 211 -6.08 -1.05 15.87
N ILE A 212 -6.16 0.28 15.69
CA ILE A 212 -5.41 1.23 16.52
C ILE A 212 -5.84 1.12 17.98
N ARG A 213 -7.15 1.12 18.27
CA ARG A 213 -7.67 0.95 19.64
C ARG A 213 -7.18 -0.34 20.28
N THR A 214 -7.22 -1.44 19.55
CA THR A 214 -6.68 -2.73 20.01
C THR A 214 -5.17 -2.66 20.28
N GLY A 215 -4.43 -2.01 19.40
CA GLY A 215 -2.99 -1.80 19.56
C GLY A 215 -2.63 -0.99 20.82
N LEU A 216 -3.47 -0.02 21.20
CA LEU A 216 -3.25 0.81 22.40
C LEU A 216 -3.37 0.04 23.74
N TYR A 217 -3.88 -1.20 23.73
CA TYR A 217 -3.77 -2.07 24.91
C TYR A 217 -2.35 -2.64 25.09
N ASN A 218 -1.47 -2.53 24.09
CA ASN A 218 -0.07 -2.91 24.22
C ASN A 218 0.70 -1.83 25.02
N PRO A 219 1.19 -2.12 26.24
CA PRO A 219 1.87 -1.12 27.07
C PRO A 219 3.24 -0.69 26.50
N ASN A 220 3.75 -1.42 25.51
CA ASN A 220 5.03 -1.13 24.85
C ASN A 220 4.87 -0.34 23.54
N LEU A 221 3.64 0.01 23.16
CA LEU A 221 3.38 0.88 22.02
C LEU A 221 3.40 2.34 22.45
N THR A 222 4.17 3.16 21.76
CA THR A 222 4.17 4.62 21.90
C THR A 222 3.33 5.23 20.76
N LEU A 223 2.44 6.18 21.08
CA LEU A 223 1.63 6.94 20.12
C LEU A 223 2.11 8.39 20.05
#